data_322a6fd4d7cf8bf79ff77d41966feefe
#
_entry.id   322a6fd4d7cf8bf79ff77d41966feefe
#
_cell.length_a   1.000
_cell.length_b   1.000
_cell.length_c   1.000
_cell.angle_alpha   90.00
_cell.angle_beta   90.00
_cell.angle_gamma   90.00
#
_symmetry.space_group_name_H-M   'P 1'
#
loop_
_entity.id
_entity.type
_entity.pdbx_description
1 polymer ?
#
loop_
_entity_poly.entity_id
_entity_poly.type
_entity_poly.pdbx_seq_one_letter_code
_entity_poly.pdbx_strand_id
1 'polypeptide(L)'
;GNGGLWVHNPVAPTQELMDMLAPIVATYGPVKHIVVGSAAIEHKIYSGPFSKKFPAADVWLPRQNWTFPVDVPIDTYVPYYPRGSPKYLPLDSTSGVGAVPWGDEIEHYTLEVGGSSLRNFKDPWFVDTAFYHKKSRTMLVTDVVLHVSQDPVPVATIEPEPLLVRGMDAPDRMLPN
;
A
#
# COMPACT_ATOMS: atom_id res chain seq x y z
N GLY A 1 0.61 -18.68 -13.49
CA GLY A 1 -0.18 -18.23 -12.35
C GLY A 1 -1.47 -18.99 -12.17
N ASN A 2 -1.90 -19.16 -10.95
CA ASN A 2 -3.11 -19.90 -10.57
C ASN A 2 -4.44 -19.20 -10.91
N GLY A 3 -4.47 -18.31 -11.91
CA GLY A 3 -5.63 -17.52 -12.35
C GLY A 3 -6.26 -16.71 -11.21
N GLY A 4 -6.32 -15.40 -11.35
CA GLY A 4 -6.89 -14.46 -10.39
C GLY A 4 -6.06 -13.21 -10.24
N LEU A 5 -6.65 -12.20 -9.59
CA LEU A 5 -6.04 -10.88 -9.45
C LEU A 5 -5.35 -10.71 -8.10
N TRP A 6 -4.21 -10.05 -8.14
CA TRP A 6 -3.47 -9.53 -7.02
C TRP A 6 -3.62 -7.99 -7.04
N VAL A 7 -4.13 -7.40 -5.95
CA VAL A 7 -4.43 -5.98 -5.85
C VAL A 7 -3.51 -5.35 -4.81
N HIS A 8 -2.79 -4.32 -5.21
CA HIS A 8 -1.88 -3.57 -4.35
C HIS A 8 -2.52 -2.25 -3.91
N ASN A 9 -2.51 -1.99 -2.60
CA ASN A 9 -2.98 -0.76 -1.97
C ASN A 9 -4.33 -0.28 -2.55
N PRO A 10 -5.44 -1.00 -2.29
CA PRO A 10 -6.72 -0.69 -2.90
C PRO A 10 -7.22 0.69 -2.49
N VAL A 11 -7.79 1.40 -3.44
CA VAL A 11 -8.52 2.65 -3.20
C VAL A 11 -9.97 2.39 -2.81
N ALA A 12 -10.73 3.46 -2.53
CA ALA A 12 -12.15 3.37 -2.17
C ALA A 12 -12.95 2.54 -3.19
N PRO A 13 -13.72 1.53 -2.76
CA PRO A 13 -14.49 0.67 -3.65
C PRO A 13 -15.78 1.35 -4.12
N THR A 14 -15.64 2.46 -4.85
CA THR A 14 -16.75 3.19 -5.47
C THR A 14 -17.41 2.35 -6.56
N GLN A 15 -18.63 2.69 -6.94
CA GLN A 15 -19.32 2.01 -8.05
C GLN A 15 -18.51 2.09 -9.33
N GLU A 16 -17.95 3.25 -9.62
CA GLU A 16 -17.11 3.47 -10.80
C GLU A 16 -15.90 2.52 -10.83
N LEU A 17 -15.17 2.40 -9.70
CA LEU A 17 -14.06 1.44 -9.60
C LEU A 17 -14.53 0.00 -9.82
N MET A 18 -15.68 -0.38 -9.24
CA MET A 18 -16.22 -1.74 -9.43
C MET A 18 -16.59 -2.00 -10.88
N ASP A 19 -17.19 -1.02 -11.56
CA ASP A 19 -17.53 -1.12 -12.99
C ASP A 19 -16.27 -1.25 -13.86
N MET A 20 -15.19 -0.52 -13.54
CA MET A 20 -13.89 -0.65 -14.21
C MET A 20 -13.22 -2.00 -13.95
N LEU A 21 -13.37 -2.57 -12.75
CA LEU A 21 -12.78 -3.86 -12.39
C LEU A 21 -13.56 -5.06 -12.96
N ALA A 22 -14.86 -4.93 -13.18
CA ALA A 22 -15.70 -6.04 -13.60
C ALA A 22 -15.19 -6.75 -14.87
N PRO A 23 -14.83 -6.07 -15.97
CA PRO A 23 -14.29 -6.72 -17.17
C PRO A 23 -12.92 -7.36 -16.92
N ILE A 24 -12.10 -6.81 -16.03
CA ILE A 24 -10.79 -7.35 -15.65
C ILE A 24 -10.98 -8.68 -14.89
N VAL A 25 -11.89 -8.66 -13.91
CA VAL A 25 -12.25 -9.86 -13.15
C VAL A 25 -12.84 -10.94 -14.07
N ALA A 26 -13.69 -10.57 -15.00
CA ALA A 26 -14.28 -11.50 -15.97
C ALA A 26 -13.21 -12.16 -16.87
N THR A 27 -12.17 -11.43 -17.24
CA THR A 27 -11.12 -11.88 -18.14
C THR A 27 -10.04 -12.70 -17.42
N TYR A 28 -9.60 -12.25 -16.25
CA TYR A 28 -8.41 -12.79 -15.57
C TYR A 28 -8.72 -13.59 -14.31
N GLY A 29 -9.99 -13.64 -13.91
CA GLY A 29 -10.43 -14.35 -12.71
C GLY A 29 -10.62 -13.45 -11.50
N PRO A 30 -11.07 -14.04 -10.37
CA PRO A 30 -11.44 -13.28 -9.18
C PRO A 30 -10.24 -12.60 -8.52
N VAL A 31 -10.52 -11.56 -7.72
CA VAL A 31 -9.53 -11.02 -6.79
C VAL A 31 -9.24 -12.08 -5.72
N LYS A 32 -8.00 -12.55 -5.66
CA LYS A 32 -7.53 -13.57 -4.70
C LYS A 32 -6.74 -12.97 -3.55
N HIS A 33 -5.97 -11.92 -3.84
CA HIS A 33 -5.09 -11.31 -2.86
C HIS A 33 -5.23 -9.80 -2.90
N ILE A 34 -5.47 -9.22 -1.72
CA ILE A 34 -5.47 -7.78 -1.46
C ILE A 34 -4.26 -7.53 -0.60
N VAL A 35 -3.29 -6.80 -1.13
CA VAL A 35 -1.99 -6.61 -0.48
C VAL A 35 -1.77 -5.14 -0.20
N VAL A 36 -1.60 -4.82 1.07
CA VAL A 36 -1.21 -3.48 1.51
C VAL A 36 0.26 -3.52 1.84
N GLY A 37 1.05 -2.71 1.14
CA GLY A 37 2.51 -2.69 1.29
C GLY A 37 3.01 -1.75 2.37
N SER A 38 2.19 -0.80 2.82
CA SER A 38 2.62 0.28 3.69
C SER A 38 1.87 0.30 5.03
N ALA A 39 2.55 0.77 6.08
CA ALA A 39 1.93 1.05 7.36
C ALA A 39 1.17 2.39 7.37
N ALA A 40 1.38 3.27 6.38
CA ALA A 40 0.73 4.56 6.28
C ALA A 40 -0.79 4.43 6.11
N ILE A 41 -1.54 5.28 6.81
CA ILE A 41 -3.00 5.15 6.92
C ILE A 41 -3.70 5.33 5.58
N GLU A 42 -3.22 6.24 4.75
CA GLU A 42 -3.75 6.55 3.42
C GLU A 42 -3.73 5.36 2.47
N HIS A 43 -2.76 4.45 2.64
CA HIS A 43 -2.62 3.26 1.81
C HIS A 43 -3.47 2.08 2.29
N LYS A 44 -3.90 2.08 3.53
CA LYS A 44 -4.61 0.94 4.13
C LYS A 44 -6.07 1.21 4.49
N ILE A 45 -6.48 2.47 4.55
CA ILE A 45 -7.83 2.86 5.03
C ILE A 45 -8.96 2.17 4.26
N TYR A 46 -8.74 1.88 2.98
CA TYR A 46 -9.74 1.23 2.15
C TYR A 46 -9.60 -0.29 2.03
N SER A 47 -8.58 -0.89 2.67
CA SER A 47 -8.39 -2.35 2.61
C SER A 47 -9.59 -3.13 3.16
N GLY A 48 -10.17 -2.70 4.27
CA GLY A 48 -11.37 -3.29 4.86
C GLY A 48 -12.61 -3.13 3.96
N PRO A 49 -13.01 -1.90 3.58
CA PRO A 49 -14.12 -1.67 2.65
C PRO A 49 -13.96 -2.41 1.33
N PHE A 50 -12.76 -2.43 0.75
CA PHE A 50 -12.48 -3.12 -0.51
C PHE A 50 -12.62 -4.64 -0.37
N SER A 51 -12.11 -5.22 0.71
CA SER A 51 -12.20 -6.67 0.97
C SER A 51 -13.64 -7.16 1.11
N LYS A 52 -14.56 -6.30 1.55
CA LYS A 52 -16.00 -6.64 1.61
C LYS A 52 -16.62 -6.82 0.23
N LYS A 53 -16.06 -6.19 -0.81
CA LYS A 53 -16.47 -6.41 -2.21
C LYS A 53 -15.92 -7.73 -2.77
N PHE A 54 -14.83 -8.23 -2.19
CA PHE A 54 -14.17 -9.47 -2.60
C PHE A 54 -13.97 -10.40 -1.39
N PRO A 55 -15.06 -10.92 -0.81
CA PRO A 55 -15.02 -11.64 0.48
C PRO A 55 -14.24 -12.96 0.44
N ALA A 56 -13.94 -13.47 -0.74
CA ALA A 56 -13.10 -14.65 -0.94
C ALA A 56 -11.59 -14.33 -1.01
N ALA A 57 -11.22 -13.04 -1.08
CA ALA A 57 -9.83 -12.65 -1.16
C ALA A 57 -9.13 -12.68 0.21
N ASP A 58 -7.87 -13.12 0.22
CA ASP A 58 -7.00 -12.99 1.38
C ASP A 58 -6.44 -11.57 1.46
N VAL A 59 -6.43 -10.98 2.65
CA VAL A 59 -5.78 -9.69 2.92
C VAL A 59 -4.40 -9.91 3.51
N TRP A 60 -3.41 -9.22 2.96
CA TRP A 60 -2.00 -9.33 3.36
C TRP A 60 -1.45 -7.97 3.77
N LEU A 61 -0.74 -7.94 4.89
CA LEU A 61 -0.20 -6.73 5.50
C LEU A 61 1.25 -6.95 5.93
N PRO A 62 2.08 -5.92 6.03
CA PRO A 62 3.35 -6.01 6.74
C PRO A 62 3.12 -6.36 8.22
N ARG A 63 4.08 -7.02 8.87
CA ARG A 63 3.95 -7.42 10.28
C ARG A 63 3.77 -6.24 11.22
N GLN A 64 4.48 -5.15 10.98
CA GLN A 64 4.46 -3.93 11.77
C GLN A 64 3.43 -2.94 11.23
N ASN A 65 2.20 -3.40 11.08
CA ASN A 65 1.14 -2.58 10.52
C ASN A 65 0.30 -1.92 11.63
N TRP A 66 0.76 -0.79 12.09
CA TRP A 66 0.08 0.04 13.09
C TRP A 66 -0.57 1.28 12.46
N THR A 67 -1.41 2.00 13.19
CA THR A 67 -2.09 3.19 12.72
C THR A 67 -1.57 4.43 13.42
N PHE A 68 -0.91 5.33 12.68
CA PHE A 68 -0.60 6.67 13.16
C PHE A 68 -1.85 7.57 13.01
N PRO A 69 -2.21 8.45 13.97
CA PRO A 69 -1.47 8.77 15.21
C PRO A 69 -1.89 7.93 16.43
N VAL A 70 -2.79 6.98 16.29
CA VAL A 70 -3.49 6.35 17.43
C VAL A 70 -2.78 5.07 17.90
N ASP A 71 -1.78 4.59 17.19
CA ASP A 71 -1.00 3.40 17.52
C ASP A 71 -1.89 2.18 17.86
N VAL A 72 -2.93 1.97 17.06
CA VAL A 72 -3.82 0.84 17.18
C VAL A 72 -3.37 -0.23 16.19
N PRO A 73 -3.00 -1.43 16.66
CA PRO A 73 -2.68 -2.54 15.78
C PRO A 73 -3.81 -2.80 14.78
N ILE A 74 -3.49 -2.97 13.50
CA ILE A 74 -4.51 -3.16 12.47
C ILE A 74 -5.28 -4.47 12.64
N ASP A 75 -4.68 -5.45 13.29
CA ASP A 75 -5.33 -6.69 13.68
C ASP A 75 -6.48 -6.49 14.69
N THR A 76 -6.52 -5.39 15.44
CA THR A 76 -7.72 -4.99 16.19
C THR A 76 -8.91 -4.63 15.29
N TYR A 77 -8.68 -4.40 14.00
CA TYR A 77 -9.71 -4.21 12.98
C TYR A 77 -10.13 -5.52 12.28
N VAL A 78 -9.71 -6.66 12.80
CA VAL A 78 -10.08 -8.01 12.31
C VAL A 78 -11.57 -8.18 11.95
N PRO A 79 -12.52 -7.60 12.68
CA PRO A 79 -13.94 -7.69 12.32
C PRO A 79 -14.28 -7.08 10.95
N TYR A 80 -13.36 -6.29 10.38
CA TYR A 80 -13.58 -5.62 9.10
C TYR A 80 -13.16 -6.45 7.88
N TYR A 81 -12.42 -7.55 8.08
CA TYR A 81 -12.01 -8.44 6.99
C TYR A 81 -12.93 -9.66 6.91
N PRO A 82 -13.59 -9.92 5.77
CA PRO A 82 -14.58 -11.01 5.66
C PRO A 82 -14.02 -12.41 5.95
N ARG A 83 -12.73 -12.62 5.71
CA ARG A 83 -12.07 -13.90 5.98
C ARG A 83 -11.35 -13.97 7.33
N GLY A 84 -11.61 -13.03 8.21
CA GLY A 84 -10.99 -13.00 9.54
C GLY A 84 -9.65 -12.27 9.54
N SER A 85 -8.69 -12.71 10.37
CA SER A 85 -7.40 -12.04 10.52
C SER A 85 -6.63 -11.94 9.21
N PRO A 86 -5.97 -10.81 8.96
CA PRO A 86 -5.09 -10.66 7.81
C PRO A 86 -3.91 -11.63 7.91
N LYS A 87 -3.34 -11.95 6.75
CA LYS A 87 -2.07 -12.65 6.65
C LYS A 87 -0.93 -11.64 6.69
N TYR A 88 0.20 -12.05 7.19
CA TYR A 88 1.36 -11.16 7.27
C TYR A 88 2.36 -11.47 6.17
N LEU A 89 2.87 -10.41 5.55
CA LEU A 89 3.98 -10.49 4.62
C LEU A 89 5.24 -10.91 5.39
N PRO A 90 6.05 -11.86 4.88
CA PRO A 90 7.42 -12.02 5.35
C PRO A 90 8.24 -10.77 5.00
N LEU A 91 9.38 -10.57 5.68
CA LEU A 91 10.25 -9.41 5.41
C LEU A 91 10.76 -9.38 3.97
N ASP A 92 11.02 -10.56 3.42
CA ASP A 92 11.40 -10.71 2.02
C ASP A 92 10.88 -12.02 1.44
N SER A 93 10.86 -12.11 0.11
CA SER A 93 10.43 -13.31 -0.61
C SER A 93 11.44 -14.45 -0.60
N THR A 94 12.66 -14.20 -0.12
CA THR A 94 13.78 -15.17 -0.14
C THR A 94 13.96 -15.87 1.20
N SER A 95 13.40 -15.36 2.28
CA SER A 95 13.65 -15.83 3.66
C SER A 95 13.07 -17.21 4.01
N GLY A 96 12.46 -17.91 3.06
CA GLY A 96 12.04 -19.32 3.20
C GLY A 96 10.95 -19.59 4.25
N VAL A 97 10.65 -18.64 5.10
CA VAL A 97 9.65 -18.75 6.16
C VAL A 97 8.37 -18.07 5.70
N GLY A 98 7.48 -18.82 5.08
CA GLY A 98 6.18 -18.35 4.67
C GLY A 98 6.10 -17.88 3.22
N ALA A 99 6.27 -18.80 2.27
CA ALA A 99 6.09 -18.51 0.86
C ALA A 99 4.73 -17.83 0.60
N VAL A 100 4.76 -16.65 0.01
CA VAL A 100 3.54 -16.00 -0.47
C VAL A 100 3.02 -16.72 -1.72
N PRO A 101 1.69 -16.80 -1.94
CA PRO A 101 1.10 -17.57 -3.04
C PRO A 101 1.50 -17.09 -4.45
N TRP A 102 2.07 -15.90 -4.56
CA TRP A 102 2.50 -15.28 -5.82
C TRP A 102 4.02 -15.14 -5.96
N GLY A 103 4.80 -15.80 -5.08
CA GLY A 103 6.26 -15.63 -5.00
C GLY A 103 7.02 -16.07 -6.27
N ASP A 104 6.41 -16.89 -7.11
CA ASP A 104 6.92 -17.27 -8.44
C ASP A 104 6.87 -16.09 -9.44
N GLU A 105 5.89 -15.19 -9.30
CA GLU A 105 5.68 -14.03 -10.19
C GLU A 105 6.16 -12.71 -9.60
N ILE A 106 5.94 -12.49 -8.30
CA ILE A 106 6.22 -11.22 -7.63
C ILE A 106 7.12 -11.45 -6.42
N GLU A 107 8.29 -10.86 -6.45
CA GLU A 107 9.18 -10.76 -5.29
C GLU A 107 8.84 -9.53 -4.45
N HIS A 108 9.23 -9.52 -3.18
CA HIS A 108 9.06 -8.35 -2.34
C HIS A 108 10.18 -8.26 -1.30
N TYR A 109 10.35 -7.03 -0.83
CA TYR A 109 11.20 -6.67 0.30
C TYR A 109 10.51 -5.60 1.13
N THR A 110 10.37 -5.82 2.44
CA THR A 110 9.79 -4.86 3.37
C THR A 110 10.91 -4.08 4.06
N LEU A 111 10.87 -2.77 3.90
CA LEU A 111 11.72 -1.82 4.60
C LEU A 111 11.04 -1.42 5.91
N GLU A 112 11.73 -1.63 7.01
CA GLU A 112 11.32 -1.21 8.35
C GLU A 112 12.35 -0.20 8.86
N VAL A 113 11.92 1.05 9.10
CA VAL A 113 12.80 2.14 9.53
C VAL A 113 12.28 2.78 10.80
N GLY A 114 13.22 3.04 11.70
CA GLY A 114 12.96 3.75 12.93
C GLY A 114 12.67 2.80 14.09
N GLY A 115 12.83 3.34 15.23
CA GLY A 115 12.48 2.84 16.53
C GLY A 115 12.58 4.06 17.43
N SER A 116 11.46 4.54 17.92
CA SER A 116 11.43 5.79 18.67
C SER A 116 12.06 5.59 20.04
N SER A 117 13.16 6.28 20.31
CA SER A 117 13.74 6.42 21.66
C SER A 117 12.80 7.13 22.66
N LEU A 118 11.76 7.81 22.16
CA LEU A 118 10.83 8.60 22.98
C LEU A 118 9.75 7.77 23.69
N ARG A 119 9.51 6.52 23.28
CA ARG A 119 8.44 5.70 23.83
C ARG A 119 8.81 4.26 24.22
N ASN A 120 10.08 3.88 24.23
CA ASN A 120 10.50 2.46 24.38
C ASN A 120 9.84 1.53 23.34
N PHE A 121 9.39 2.03 22.20
CA PHE A 121 8.86 1.22 21.14
C PHE A 121 10.02 0.57 20.37
N LYS A 122 10.03 -0.74 20.37
CA LYS A 122 10.92 -1.55 19.53
C LYS A 122 10.43 -1.63 18.09
N ASP A 123 9.23 -1.14 17.83
CA ASP A 123 8.58 -1.28 16.54
C ASP A 123 8.96 -0.13 15.60
N PRO A 124 9.24 -0.40 14.34
CA PRO A 124 9.52 0.61 13.35
C PRO A 124 8.28 1.50 13.15
N TRP A 125 8.51 2.80 12.98
CA TRP A 125 7.44 3.77 12.72
C TRP A 125 7.16 4.00 11.23
N PHE A 126 8.07 3.59 10.37
CA PHE A 126 7.89 3.59 8.93
C PHE A 126 8.10 2.18 8.41
N VAL A 127 7.08 1.65 7.74
CA VAL A 127 7.11 0.32 7.12
C VAL A 127 6.54 0.45 5.72
N ASP A 128 7.31 0.05 4.74
CA ASP A 128 6.87 0.03 3.35
C ASP A 128 7.47 -1.17 2.62
N THR A 129 6.71 -1.76 1.72
CA THR A 129 7.10 -2.96 0.98
C THR A 129 7.20 -2.64 -0.51
N ALA A 130 8.39 -2.83 -1.06
CA ALA A 130 8.61 -2.81 -2.50
C ALA A 130 8.30 -4.20 -3.09
N PHE A 131 7.52 -4.24 -4.15
CA PHE A 131 7.22 -5.45 -4.90
C PHE A 131 7.83 -5.38 -6.30
N TYR A 132 8.33 -6.50 -6.79
CA TYR A 132 8.92 -6.60 -8.12
C TYR A 132 8.25 -7.70 -8.93
N HIS A 133 7.50 -7.31 -9.97
CA HIS A 133 6.89 -8.24 -10.90
C HIS A 133 7.91 -8.68 -11.95
N LYS A 134 8.36 -9.93 -11.85
CA LYS A 134 9.49 -10.49 -12.63
C LYS A 134 9.30 -10.42 -14.13
N LYS A 135 8.11 -10.80 -14.61
CA LYS A 135 7.83 -10.90 -16.05
C LYS A 135 7.83 -9.53 -16.74
N SER A 136 7.19 -8.52 -16.16
CA SER A 136 7.16 -7.17 -16.74
C SER A 136 8.35 -6.31 -16.32
N ARG A 137 9.18 -6.78 -15.37
CA ARG A 137 10.27 -5.99 -14.76
C ARG A 137 9.79 -4.68 -14.16
N THR A 138 8.61 -4.71 -13.54
CA THR A 138 7.97 -3.54 -12.94
C THR A 138 8.12 -3.59 -11.44
N MET A 139 8.58 -2.49 -10.85
CA MET A 139 8.58 -2.30 -9.42
C MET A 139 7.33 -1.54 -9.00
N LEU A 140 6.65 -2.04 -7.96
CA LEU A 140 5.48 -1.43 -7.33
C LEU A 140 5.92 -0.95 -5.95
N VAL A 141 5.78 0.32 -5.69
CA VAL A 141 6.18 0.99 -4.45
C VAL A 141 5.11 1.96 -3.99
N THR A 142 5.18 2.38 -2.74
CA THR A 142 4.38 3.48 -2.20
C THR A 142 5.28 4.67 -1.90
N ASP A 143 5.76 4.80 -0.68
CA ASP A 143 6.48 5.98 -0.22
C ASP A 143 8.00 5.81 -0.21
N VAL A 144 8.49 4.57 -0.38
CA VAL A 144 9.92 4.26 -0.35
C VAL A 144 10.69 4.79 -1.56
N VAL A 145 10.01 4.99 -2.68
CA VAL A 145 10.59 5.58 -3.90
C VAL A 145 9.61 6.60 -4.50
N LEU A 146 10.08 7.82 -4.67
CA LEU A 146 9.36 8.88 -5.35
C LEU A 146 10.09 9.28 -6.62
N HIS A 147 9.42 9.19 -7.77
CA HIS A 147 9.92 9.75 -9.02
C HIS A 147 9.38 11.18 -9.19
N VAL A 148 10.32 12.13 -9.24
CA VAL A 148 10.00 13.53 -9.54
C VAL A 148 10.41 13.83 -10.97
N SER A 149 9.43 14.12 -11.83
CA SER A 149 9.69 14.54 -13.21
C SER A 149 10.39 15.89 -13.24
N GLN A 150 11.32 16.08 -14.19
CA GLN A 150 11.90 17.40 -14.43
C GLN A 150 10.89 18.38 -15.01
N ASP A 151 9.96 17.88 -15.80
CA ASP A 151 8.85 18.69 -16.33
C ASP A 151 7.67 18.62 -15.37
N PRO A 152 7.09 19.76 -14.98
CA PRO A 152 5.90 19.77 -14.13
C PRO A 152 4.71 19.12 -14.84
N VAL A 153 3.89 18.41 -14.08
CA VAL A 153 2.64 17.88 -14.62
C VAL A 153 1.72 19.03 -15.10
N PRO A 154 0.93 18.84 -16.16
CA PRO A 154 0.16 19.95 -16.75
C PRO A 154 -0.71 20.72 -15.75
N VAL A 155 -1.33 20.05 -14.78
CA VAL A 155 -2.13 20.71 -13.74
C VAL A 155 -1.29 21.65 -12.87
N ALA A 156 -0.04 21.31 -12.60
CA ALA A 156 0.85 22.15 -11.81
C ALA A 156 1.34 23.41 -12.55
N THR A 157 1.20 23.46 -13.87
CA THR A 157 1.46 24.68 -14.66
C THR A 157 0.27 25.64 -14.63
N ILE A 158 -0.92 25.16 -14.30
CA ILE A 158 -2.15 25.94 -14.19
C ILE A 158 -2.34 26.45 -12.77
N GLU A 159 -2.16 25.57 -11.79
CA GLU A 159 -2.29 25.86 -10.36
C GLU A 159 -1.04 25.36 -9.59
N PRO A 160 0.04 26.13 -9.53
CA PRO A 160 1.29 25.71 -8.90
C PRO A 160 1.26 25.81 -7.35
N GLU A 161 0.36 26.59 -6.76
CA GLU A 161 0.34 26.91 -5.34
C GLU A 161 0.38 25.69 -4.42
N PRO A 162 -0.38 24.61 -4.66
CA PRO A 162 -0.34 23.43 -3.78
C PRO A 162 1.02 22.76 -3.73
N LEU A 163 1.78 22.79 -4.85
CA LEU A 163 3.13 22.25 -4.91
C LEU A 163 4.14 23.18 -4.24
N LEU A 164 4.00 24.49 -4.42
CA LEU A 164 4.86 25.48 -3.80
C LEU A 164 4.76 25.45 -2.27
N VAL A 165 3.53 25.31 -1.73
CA VAL A 165 3.31 25.19 -0.28
C VAL A 165 4.03 23.98 0.31
N ARG A 166 4.05 22.85 -0.38
CA ARG A 166 4.75 21.64 0.10
C ARG A 166 6.24 21.62 -0.18
N GLY A 167 6.69 22.38 -1.17
CA GLY A 167 8.10 22.47 -1.56
C GLY A 167 8.88 23.57 -0.86
N MET A 168 8.29 24.30 0.09
CA MET A 168 8.96 25.37 0.80
C MET A 168 9.86 24.83 1.90
N ASP A 169 11.15 25.04 1.75
CA ASP A 169 12.17 24.68 2.74
C ASP A 169 12.26 25.72 3.89
N ALA A 170 11.60 26.88 3.75
CA ALA A 170 11.66 27.97 4.73
C ALA A 170 10.32 28.72 4.85
N PRO A 171 9.87 29.03 6.09
CA PRO A 171 8.60 29.72 6.35
C PRO A 171 8.52 31.14 5.77
N ASP A 172 9.65 31.78 5.55
CA ASP A 172 9.80 33.13 5.00
C ASP A 172 9.59 33.20 3.47
N ARG A 173 9.50 32.04 2.82
CA ARG A 173 9.18 31.91 1.39
C ARG A 173 7.70 31.63 1.12
N MET A 174 6.85 31.87 2.11
CA MET A 174 5.42 31.85 1.84
C MET A 174 5.08 32.87 0.76
N LEU A 175 4.21 32.45 -0.17
CA LEU A 175 3.78 33.24 -1.32
C LEU A 175 3.50 34.70 -0.92
N PRO A 176 3.97 35.68 -1.71
CA PRO A 176 3.57 37.07 -1.47
C PRO A 176 2.04 37.17 -1.58
N ASN A 177 1.43 37.84 -0.60
CA ASN A 177 0.01 38.15 -0.56
C ASN A 177 -0.45 38.89 -1.82
#